data_04bfb7ed86a5917a415d6823b7f88b0e
#
_entry.id   04bfb7ed86a5917a415d6823b7f88b0e
#
_cell.length_a   1.000
_cell.length_b   1.000
_cell.length_c   1.000
_cell.angle_alpha   90.00
_cell.angle_beta   90.00
_cell.angle_gamma   90.00
#
_symmetry.space_group_name_H-M   'P 1'
#
loop_
_entity.id
_entity.type
_entity.pdbx_description
1 polymer ?
#
loop_
_entity_poly.entity_id
_entity_poly.type
_entity_poly.pdbx_seq_one_letter_code
_entity_poly.pdbx_strand_id
1 'polypeptide(L)'
;MHIPGFFIKPISFKIHQEKLQNPRHNAYICSRANLFFSMDTILASIHSLRQRTVAFTGHRSYRAQADDELRAVVRDLVGQGFTRFLCGMAWGFDLAAGSVVAQLKREYPQIELVAVEPYGDFRSLFSGEDGELYDRVLTAASERVVVGDEQGAVAYMRRNDYLVDNSSLIIAWCDGRGRGGTTYTVSRARKNRVEVINLYPEAQLEFKF
;
A
#
# COMPACT_ATOMS: atom_id res chain seq x y z
N MET A 1 9.10 16.12 39.06
CA MET A 1 9.70 16.73 37.85
C MET A 1 8.57 16.97 36.85
N HIS A 2 8.20 18.25 36.68
CA HIS A 2 7.02 18.67 35.91
C HIS A 2 7.50 18.98 34.49
N ILE A 3 6.87 18.34 33.47
CA ILE A 3 7.11 18.65 32.07
C ILE A 3 6.07 19.68 31.61
N PRO A 4 6.45 20.87 31.09
CA PRO A 4 5.48 21.88 30.68
C PRO A 4 4.83 21.51 29.35
N GLY A 5 3.48 21.52 29.34
CA GLY A 5 2.66 21.35 28.15
C GLY A 5 2.80 22.52 27.18
N PHE A 6 3.02 22.21 25.92
CA PHE A 6 2.95 23.17 24.82
C PHE A 6 1.49 23.51 24.53
N PHE A 7 1.05 24.66 25.02
CA PHE A 7 -0.23 25.28 24.59
C PHE A 7 -0.03 25.99 23.24
N ILE A 8 -0.58 25.44 22.18
CA ILE A 8 -0.72 26.17 20.90
C ILE A 8 -1.90 27.12 21.06
N LYS A 9 -1.61 28.44 21.14
CA LYS A 9 -2.63 29.48 21.12
C LYS A 9 -3.33 29.50 19.76
N PRO A 10 -4.66 29.58 19.70
CA PRO A 10 -5.36 29.81 18.44
C PRO A 10 -5.05 31.21 17.93
N ILE A 11 -4.61 31.31 16.67
CA ILE A 11 -4.42 32.57 15.98
C ILE A 11 -5.82 33.17 15.72
N SER A 12 -6.17 34.17 16.49
CA SER A 12 -7.40 34.95 16.30
C SER A 12 -7.22 35.87 15.10
N PHE A 13 -7.81 35.51 13.95
CA PHE A 13 -7.95 36.41 12.80
C PHE A 13 -9.06 37.43 13.10
N LYS A 14 -8.67 38.63 13.56
CA LYS A 14 -9.55 39.80 13.48
C LYS A 14 -9.66 40.24 12.04
N ILE A 15 -10.71 39.81 11.36
CA ILE A 15 -11.09 40.39 10.04
C ILE A 15 -11.73 41.71 10.31
N HIS A 16 -11.08 42.78 9.82
CA HIS A 16 -11.65 44.14 9.79
C HIS A 16 -12.86 44.15 8.84
N GLN A 17 -14.04 44.47 9.37
CA GLN A 17 -15.34 44.43 8.65
C GLN A 17 -15.55 45.49 7.58
N GLU A 18 -14.54 46.25 7.14
CA GLU A 18 -14.75 47.42 6.28
C GLU A 18 -14.45 47.25 4.79
N LYS A 19 -14.25 46.04 4.24
CA LYS A 19 -14.02 45.87 2.78
C LYS A 19 -14.83 44.76 2.11
N LEU A 20 -16.06 44.54 2.54
CA LEU A 20 -16.95 43.50 1.97
C LEU A 20 -18.00 44.02 0.99
N GLN A 21 -17.68 45.02 0.15
CA GLN A 21 -18.62 45.51 -0.87
C GLN A 21 -18.18 45.27 -2.33
N ASN A 22 -17.18 44.46 -2.60
CA ASN A 22 -16.80 44.13 -3.98
C ASN A 22 -17.17 42.66 -4.31
N PRO A 23 -18.19 42.44 -5.17
CA PRO A 23 -18.67 41.09 -5.50
C PRO A 23 -17.58 40.21 -6.18
N ARG A 24 -16.59 40.82 -6.86
CA ARG A 24 -15.48 40.08 -7.47
C ARG A 24 -14.46 39.57 -6.44
N HIS A 25 -14.32 40.23 -5.31
CA HIS A 25 -13.41 39.80 -4.22
C HIS A 25 -14.00 38.65 -3.44
N ASN A 26 -15.31 38.63 -3.24
CA ASN A 26 -16.03 37.55 -2.54
C ASN A 26 -16.02 36.23 -3.34
N ALA A 27 -16.14 36.31 -4.68
CA ALA A 27 -16.05 35.13 -5.54
C ALA A 27 -14.64 34.48 -5.51
N TYR A 28 -13.59 35.31 -5.41
CA TYR A 28 -12.21 34.81 -5.37
C TYR A 28 -11.85 34.15 -4.02
N ILE A 29 -12.33 34.72 -2.92
CA ILE A 29 -12.15 34.12 -1.56
C ILE A 29 -12.97 32.85 -1.41
N CYS A 30 -14.21 32.81 -1.93
CA CYS A 30 -15.06 31.63 -1.87
C CYS A 30 -14.51 30.47 -2.73
N SER A 31 -13.93 30.76 -3.91
CA SER A 31 -13.32 29.73 -4.75
C SER A 31 -12.05 29.13 -4.13
N ARG A 32 -11.22 29.96 -3.46
CA ARG A 32 -10.03 29.47 -2.75
C ARG A 32 -10.39 28.67 -1.50
N ALA A 33 -11.36 29.11 -0.70
CA ALA A 33 -11.84 28.38 0.48
C ALA A 33 -12.41 27.00 0.09
N ASN A 34 -13.19 26.92 -0.99
CA ASN A 34 -13.71 25.67 -1.52
C ASN A 34 -12.60 24.75 -2.06
N LEU A 35 -11.54 25.32 -2.65
CA LEU A 35 -10.38 24.54 -3.13
C LEU A 35 -9.58 23.95 -1.97
N PHE A 36 -9.35 24.72 -0.90
CA PHE A 36 -8.66 24.23 0.32
C PHE A 36 -9.47 23.15 1.04
N PHE A 37 -10.79 23.34 1.17
CA PHE A 37 -11.65 22.33 1.79
C PHE A 37 -11.68 21.03 0.96
N SER A 38 -11.66 21.13 -0.37
CA SER A 38 -11.56 19.99 -1.28
C SER A 38 -10.21 19.27 -1.14
N MET A 39 -9.09 19.98 -1.00
CA MET A 39 -7.76 19.38 -0.83
C MET A 39 -7.64 18.64 0.50
N ASP A 40 -8.08 19.22 1.61
CA ASP A 40 -8.05 18.56 2.92
C ASP A 40 -8.92 17.30 2.93
N THR A 41 -10.06 17.32 2.27
CA THR A 41 -10.95 16.15 2.13
C THR A 41 -10.30 15.04 1.31
N ILE A 42 -9.62 15.39 0.21
CA ILE A 42 -8.87 14.44 -0.62
C ILE A 42 -7.71 13.82 0.18
N LEU A 43 -6.92 14.63 0.88
CA LEU A 43 -5.81 14.15 1.69
C LEU A 43 -6.28 13.23 2.82
N ALA A 44 -7.37 13.57 3.51
CA ALA A 44 -7.99 12.72 4.52
C ALA A 44 -8.48 11.39 3.94
N SER A 45 -9.06 11.40 2.75
CA SER A 45 -9.52 10.21 2.04
C SER A 45 -8.36 9.28 1.65
N ILE A 46 -7.27 9.84 1.09
CA ILE A 46 -6.06 9.10 0.74
C ILE A 46 -5.41 8.50 2.00
N HIS A 47 -5.32 9.26 3.09
CA HIS A 47 -4.80 8.77 4.36
C HIS A 47 -5.66 7.63 4.91
N SER A 48 -6.98 7.76 4.92
CA SER A 48 -7.91 6.72 5.33
C SER A 48 -7.81 5.46 4.47
N LEU A 49 -7.62 5.59 3.16
CA LEU A 49 -7.43 4.45 2.26
C LEU A 49 -6.14 3.72 2.58
N ARG A 50 -5.01 4.45 2.74
CA ARG A 50 -3.71 3.88 3.10
C ARG A 50 -3.77 3.09 4.40
N GLN A 51 -4.49 3.57 5.42
CA GLN A 51 -4.64 2.90 6.73
C GLN A 51 -5.31 1.53 6.65
N ARG A 52 -6.09 1.27 5.61
CA ARG A 52 -6.78 -0.01 5.36
C ARG A 52 -6.16 -0.81 4.22
N THR A 53 -4.92 -0.45 3.83
CA THR A 53 -4.22 -1.09 2.72
C THR A 53 -3.04 -1.91 3.23
N VAL A 54 -2.98 -3.16 2.77
CA VAL A 54 -1.85 -4.10 2.95
C VAL A 54 -1.12 -4.25 1.63
N ALA A 55 0.21 -4.38 1.65
CA ALA A 55 0.94 -4.79 0.46
C ALA A 55 1.76 -6.06 0.70
N PHE A 56 2.11 -6.75 -0.37
CA PHE A 56 2.89 -7.98 -0.32
C PHE A 56 4.28 -7.77 -0.90
N THR A 57 5.28 -8.45 -0.34
CA THR A 57 6.62 -8.53 -0.91
C THR A 57 7.30 -9.83 -0.51
N GLY A 58 7.94 -10.53 -1.45
CA GLY A 58 8.64 -11.74 -1.09
C GLY A 58 9.60 -12.24 -2.16
N HIS A 59 10.34 -13.30 -1.79
CA HIS A 59 11.30 -13.91 -2.69
C HIS A 59 10.62 -14.64 -3.85
N ARG A 60 11.26 -14.60 -5.01
CA ARG A 60 10.84 -15.34 -6.21
C ARG A 60 10.95 -16.86 -6.05
N SER A 61 11.74 -17.31 -5.06
CA SER A 61 11.92 -18.73 -4.71
C SER A 61 10.79 -19.29 -3.87
N TYR A 62 9.78 -18.51 -3.51
CA TYR A 62 8.62 -18.99 -2.77
C TYR A 62 7.86 -20.06 -3.56
N ARG A 63 7.48 -21.15 -2.87
CA ARG A 63 6.77 -22.30 -3.43
C ARG A 63 5.73 -22.80 -2.42
N ALA A 64 4.79 -21.93 -2.05
CA ALA A 64 3.66 -22.21 -1.15
C ALA A 64 4.01 -22.63 0.29
N GLN A 65 5.23 -22.31 0.78
CA GLN A 65 5.68 -22.77 2.12
C GLN A 65 4.86 -22.18 3.27
N ALA A 66 4.16 -21.07 3.07
CA ALA A 66 3.36 -20.38 4.08
C ALA A 66 1.95 -20.00 3.59
N ASP A 67 1.39 -20.69 2.61
CA ASP A 67 0.08 -20.33 2.03
C ASP A 67 -1.05 -20.38 3.06
N ASP A 68 -1.05 -21.37 3.97
CA ASP A 68 -2.07 -21.48 5.02
C ASP A 68 -1.93 -20.37 6.06
N GLU A 69 -0.69 -20.06 6.47
CA GLU A 69 -0.41 -18.95 7.38
C GLU A 69 -0.75 -17.59 6.74
N LEU A 70 -0.36 -17.40 5.47
CA LEU A 70 -0.72 -16.21 4.70
C LEU A 70 -2.24 -16.02 4.63
N ARG A 71 -2.98 -17.10 4.35
CA ARG A 71 -4.44 -17.09 4.32
C ARG A 71 -5.05 -16.71 5.68
N ALA A 72 -4.52 -17.26 6.76
CA ALA A 72 -4.95 -16.97 8.11
C ALA A 72 -4.71 -15.50 8.47
N VAL A 73 -3.50 -14.99 8.19
CA VAL A 73 -3.15 -13.59 8.42
C VAL A 73 -4.02 -12.64 7.60
N VAL A 74 -4.27 -12.92 6.32
CA VAL A 74 -5.15 -12.07 5.49
C VAL A 74 -6.58 -12.06 6.04
N ARG A 75 -7.13 -13.20 6.47
CA ARG A 75 -8.46 -13.26 7.11
C ARG A 75 -8.53 -12.42 8.38
N ASP A 76 -7.52 -12.52 9.23
CA ASP A 76 -7.45 -11.74 10.46
C ASP A 76 -7.41 -10.24 10.18
N LEU A 77 -6.59 -9.80 9.23
CA LEU A 77 -6.53 -8.40 8.79
C LEU A 77 -7.85 -7.90 8.20
N VAL A 78 -8.57 -8.72 7.43
CA VAL A 78 -9.92 -8.38 6.95
C VAL A 78 -10.86 -8.18 8.14
N GLY A 79 -10.79 -9.02 9.16
CA GLY A 79 -11.53 -8.86 10.42
C GLY A 79 -11.19 -7.58 11.18
N GLN A 80 -9.97 -7.08 11.04
CA GLN A 80 -9.51 -5.81 11.61
C GLN A 80 -9.88 -4.58 10.75
N GLY A 81 -10.51 -4.77 9.60
CA GLY A 81 -10.99 -3.68 8.72
C GLY A 81 -10.04 -3.30 7.58
N PHE A 82 -9.01 -4.11 7.30
CA PHE A 82 -8.24 -3.97 6.07
C PHE A 82 -9.08 -4.45 4.89
N THR A 83 -9.13 -3.64 3.85
CA THR A 83 -9.99 -3.91 2.68
C THR A 83 -9.26 -3.87 1.35
N ARG A 84 -8.03 -3.37 1.31
CA ARG A 84 -7.28 -3.19 0.07
C ARG A 84 -5.93 -3.90 0.14
N PHE A 85 -5.63 -4.72 -0.88
CA PHE A 85 -4.45 -5.58 -0.92
C PHE A 85 -3.66 -5.35 -2.20
N LEU A 86 -2.44 -4.82 -2.09
CA LEU A 86 -1.56 -4.49 -3.22
C LEU A 86 -0.64 -5.68 -3.52
N CYS A 87 -0.78 -6.25 -4.71
CA CYS A 87 0.07 -7.32 -5.22
C CYS A 87 1.07 -6.76 -6.23
N GLY A 88 2.37 -6.91 -5.98
CA GLY A 88 3.42 -6.45 -6.88
C GLY A 88 3.60 -7.28 -8.15
N MET A 89 2.82 -8.32 -8.36
CA MET A 89 2.77 -9.16 -9.56
C MET A 89 4.08 -9.86 -9.92
N ALA A 90 5.07 -9.91 -9.00
CA ALA A 90 6.31 -10.66 -9.23
C ALA A 90 6.13 -12.16 -8.99
N TRP A 91 7.01 -12.96 -9.61
CA TRP A 91 7.05 -14.42 -9.38
C TRP A 91 7.15 -14.76 -7.89
N GLY A 92 6.69 -15.94 -7.54
CA GLY A 92 6.79 -16.50 -6.20
C GLY A 92 5.79 -15.89 -5.24
N PHE A 93 6.24 -15.27 -4.16
CA PHE A 93 5.37 -14.84 -3.07
C PHE A 93 4.30 -13.83 -3.47
N ASP A 94 4.63 -12.85 -4.34
CA ASP A 94 3.66 -11.83 -4.73
C ASP A 94 2.45 -12.45 -5.45
N LEU A 95 2.68 -13.34 -6.45
CA LEU A 95 1.60 -14.03 -7.16
C LEU A 95 0.84 -15.00 -6.26
N ALA A 96 1.53 -15.71 -5.36
CA ALA A 96 0.87 -16.57 -4.38
C ALA A 96 -0.06 -15.77 -3.47
N ALA A 97 0.40 -14.64 -2.95
CA ALA A 97 -0.39 -13.74 -2.13
C ALA A 97 -1.59 -13.15 -2.89
N GLY A 98 -1.38 -12.72 -4.13
CA GLY A 98 -2.46 -12.26 -5.00
C GLY A 98 -3.52 -13.35 -5.22
N SER A 99 -3.10 -14.61 -5.40
CA SER A 99 -4.00 -15.76 -5.55
C SER A 99 -4.80 -16.04 -4.28
N VAL A 100 -4.17 -15.95 -3.10
CA VAL A 100 -4.86 -16.09 -1.80
C VAL A 100 -5.94 -15.02 -1.66
N VAL A 101 -5.63 -13.75 -1.92
CA VAL A 101 -6.61 -12.65 -1.86
C VAL A 101 -7.74 -12.87 -2.88
N ALA A 102 -7.42 -13.27 -4.12
CA ALA A 102 -8.41 -13.55 -5.15
C ALA A 102 -9.41 -14.64 -4.74
N GLN A 103 -8.94 -15.68 -4.02
CA GLN A 103 -9.81 -16.72 -3.47
C GLN A 103 -10.68 -16.17 -2.33
N LEU A 104 -10.10 -15.37 -1.42
CA LEU A 104 -10.80 -14.79 -0.28
C LEU A 104 -11.84 -13.74 -0.68
N LYS A 105 -11.77 -13.12 -1.84
CA LYS A 105 -12.83 -12.23 -2.36
C LYS A 105 -14.19 -12.93 -2.49
N ARG A 106 -14.23 -14.26 -2.60
CA ARG A 106 -15.50 -15.02 -2.61
C ARG A 106 -16.18 -15.03 -1.25
N GLU A 107 -15.38 -15.05 -0.17
CA GLU A 107 -15.84 -15.04 1.22
C GLU A 107 -16.06 -13.60 1.72
N TYR A 108 -15.24 -12.67 1.22
CA TYR A 108 -15.20 -11.25 1.63
C TYR A 108 -15.33 -10.34 0.39
N PRO A 109 -16.55 -10.14 -0.15
CA PRO A 109 -16.76 -9.36 -1.38
C PRO A 109 -16.30 -7.89 -1.29
N GLN A 110 -16.14 -7.38 -0.06
CA GLN A 110 -15.71 -6.00 0.21
C GLN A 110 -14.20 -5.78 0.03
N ILE A 111 -13.39 -6.84 -0.09
CA ILE A 111 -11.95 -6.66 -0.27
C ILE A 111 -11.58 -6.42 -1.74
N GLU A 112 -10.58 -5.60 -1.93
CA GLU A 112 -10.02 -5.23 -3.23
C GLU A 112 -8.63 -5.81 -3.39
N LEU A 113 -8.39 -6.48 -4.51
CA LEU A 113 -7.06 -6.85 -4.97
C LEU A 113 -6.61 -5.82 -6.01
N VAL A 114 -5.44 -5.23 -5.81
CA VAL A 114 -4.83 -4.29 -6.74
C VAL A 114 -3.56 -4.89 -7.33
N ALA A 115 -3.54 -5.07 -8.64
CA ALA A 115 -2.36 -5.50 -9.36
C ALA A 115 -1.46 -4.30 -9.64
N VAL A 116 -0.24 -4.28 -9.07
CA VAL A 116 0.73 -3.19 -9.23
C VAL A 116 1.90 -3.68 -10.08
N GLU A 117 1.94 -3.24 -11.31
CA GLU A 117 2.96 -3.63 -12.29
C GLU A 117 4.06 -2.56 -12.42
N PRO A 118 5.33 -2.96 -12.64
CA PRO A 118 6.41 -2.02 -12.81
C PRO A 118 6.34 -1.25 -14.14
N TYR A 119 5.80 -1.87 -15.20
CA TYR A 119 5.61 -1.29 -16.55
C TYR A 119 4.55 -2.08 -17.33
N GLY A 120 4.02 -1.50 -18.41
CA GLY A 120 2.81 -1.97 -19.09
C GLY A 120 2.88 -3.36 -19.73
N ASP A 121 4.06 -3.78 -20.21
CA ASP A 121 4.27 -5.10 -20.85
C ASP A 121 4.87 -6.13 -19.88
N PHE A 122 4.67 -5.96 -18.57
CA PHE A 122 5.25 -6.84 -17.56
C PHE A 122 4.78 -8.29 -17.70
N ARG A 123 3.54 -8.50 -18.14
CA ARG A 123 2.96 -9.84 -18.40
C ARG A 123 3.79 -10.68 -19.39
N SER A 124 4.43 -10.06 -20.37
CA SER A 124 5.22 -10.76 -21.41
C SER A 124 6.38 -11.59 -20.85
N LEU A 125 6.82 -11.32 -19.64
CA LEU A 125 7.87 -12.07 -18.97
C LEU A 125 7.44 -13.44 -18.42
N PHE A 126 6.14 -13.70 -18.38
CA PHE A 126 5.58 -14.90 -17.74
C PHE A 126 5.08 -15.90 -18.78
N SER A 127 5.40 -17.18 -18.58
CA SER A 127 4.98 -18.29 -19.45
C SER A 127 4.55 -19.50 -18.61
N GLY A 128 3.89 -20.47 -19.24
CA GLY A 128 3.42 -21.68 -18.59
C GLY A 128 2.54 -21.41 -17.36
N GLU A 129 2.72 -22.19 -16.31
CA GLU A 129 1.94 -22.12 -15.06
C GLU A 129 2.03 -20.74 -14.39
N ASP A 130 3.21 -20.10 -14.41
CA ASP A 130 3.40 -18.76 -13.85
C ASP A 130 2.60 -17.72 -14.64
N GLY A 131 2.51 -17.88 -15.98
CA GLY A 131 1.71 -17.02 -16.83
C GLY A 131 0.22 -17.17 -16.56
N GLU A 132 -0.26 -18.40 -16.41
CA GLU A 132 -1.65 -18.68 -16.06
C GLU A 132 -2.00 -18.13 -14.65
N LEU A 133 -1.10 -18.29 -13.68
CA LEU A 133 -1.28 -17.74 -12.34
C LEU A 133 -1.36 -16.21 -12.38
N TYR A 134 -0.46 -15.57 -13.13
CA TYR A 134 -0.46 -14.13 -13.35
C TYR A 134 -1.82 -13.65 -13.91
N ASP A 135 -2.31 -14.31 -14.98
CA ASP A 135 -3.58 -13.96 -15.60
C ASP A 135 -4.78 -14.14 -14.66
N ARG A 136 -4.78 -15.22 -13.86
CA ARG A 136 -5.82 -15.43 -12.82
C ARG A 136 -5.81 -14.32 -11.78
N VAL A 137 -4.63 -13.92 -11.27
CA VAL A 137 -4.50 -12.84 -10.30
C VAL A 137 -4.93 -11.50 -10.91
N LEU A 138 -4.48 -11.19 -12.13
CA LEU A 138 -4.85 -9.96 -12.83
C LEU A 138 -6.36 -9.88 -13.12
N THR A 139 -6.97 -10.98 -13.54
CA THR A 139 -8.43 -11.06 -13.81
C THR A 139 -9.25 -10.85 -12.52
N ALA A 140 -8.75 -11.33 -11.37
CA ALA A 140 -9.41 -11.14 -10.08
C ALA A 140 -9.18 -9.74 -9.47
N ALA A 141 -8.20 -8.99 -9.98
CA ALA A 141 -7.90 -7.66 -9.49
C ALA A 141 -9.04 -6.69 -9.77
N SER A 142 -9.34 -5.86 -8.75
CA SER A 142 -10.33 -4.77 -8.85
C SER A 142 -9.75 -3.55 -9.56
N GLU A 143 -8.42 -3.43 -9.54
CA GLU A 143 -7.67 -2.32 -10.14
C GLU A 143 -6.31 -2.80 -10.64
N ARG A 144 -5.84 -2.22 -11.74
CA ARG A 144 -4.50 -2.38 -12.29
C ARG A 144 -3.77 -1.05 -12.27
N VAL A 145 -2.59 -1.01 -11.63
CA VAL A 145 -1.73 0.17 -11.56
C VAL A 145 -0.41 -0.14 -12.25
N VAL A 146 -0.01 0.69 -13.19
CA VAL A 146 1.30 0.64 -13.86
C VAL A 146 2.12 1.84 -13.40
N VAL A 147 3.26 1.60 -12.74
CA VAL A 147 4.02 2.67 -12.07
C VAL A 147 5.18 3.24 -12.88
N GLY A 148 5.51 2.63 -14.00
CA GLY A 148 6.59 3.07 -14.89
C GLY A 148 6.27 2.83 -16.35
N ASP A 149 6.99 3.52 -17.23
CA ASP A 149 6.75 3.49 -18.67
C ASP A 149 7.64 2.45 -19.38
N GLU A 150 8.84 2.18 -18.82
CA GLU A 150 9.84 1.35 -19.47
C GLU A 150 10.36 0.25 -18.53
N GLN A 151 10.81 -0.85 -19.16
CA GLN A 151 11.45 -1.96 -18.46
C GLN A 151 12.82 -1.53 -17.90
N GLY A 152 13.13 -1.93 -16.67
CA GLY A 152 14.43 -1.70 -16.05
C GLY A 152 14.41 -1.72 -14.52
N ALA A 153 15.59 -1.67 -13.93
CA ALA A 153 15.75 -1.71 -12.46
C ALA A 153 14.98 -0.59 -11.76
N VAL A 154 14.91 0.59 -12.37
CA VAL A 154 14.20 1.76 -11.83
C VAL A 154 12.69 1.50 -11.74
N ALA A 155 12.08 0.84 -12.74
CA ALA A 155 10.66 0.50 -12.72
C ALA A 155 10.32 -0.46 -11.56
N TYR A 156 11.18 -1.47 -11.33
CA TYR A 156 11.01 -2.37 -10.18
C TYR A 156 11.14 -1.64 -8.84
N MET A 157 12.07 -0.68 -8.72
CA MET A 157 12.21 0.14 -7.51
C MET A 157 10.97 1.02 -7.32
N ARG A 158 10.48 1.70 -8.35
CA ARG A 158 9.26 2.52 -8.30
C ARG A 158 8.05 1.69 -7.86
N ARG A 159 7.91 0.46 -8.37
CA ARG A 159 6.85 -0.44 -7.95
C ARG A 159 6.96 -0.79 -6.46
N ASN A 160 8.15 -1.11 -5.98
CA ASN A 160 8.38 -1.41 -4.57
C ASN A 160 8.13 -0.19 -3.67
N ASP A 161 8.54 1.01 -4.13
CA ASP A 161 8.23 2.27 -3.45
C ASP A 161 6.73 2.51 -3.37
N TYR A 162 6.01 2.29 -4.48
CA TYR A 162 4.55 2.42 -4.52
C TYR A 162 3.87 1.51 -3.50
N LEU A 163 4.31 0.26 -3.38
CA LEU A 163 3.76 -0.70 -2.40
C LEU A 163 3.89 -0.16 -0.97
N VAL A 164 5.08 0.34 -0.59
CA VAL A 164 5.34 0.88 0.76
C VAL A 164 4.59 2.18 1.01
N ASP A 165 4.59 3.09 0.03
CA ASP A 165 4.04 4.44 0.20
C ASP A 165 2.50 4.43 0.26
N ASN A 166 1.85 3.41 -0.33
CA ASN A 166 0.40 3.27 -0.39
C ASN A 166 -0.19 2.21 0.56
N SER A 167 0.61 1.68 1.49
CA SER A 167 0.12 0.73 2.50
C SER A 167 0.50 1.16 3.91
N SER A 168 -0.23 0.68 4.92
CA SER A 168 0.10 0.83 6.33
C SER A 168 0.72 -0.45 6.93
N LEU A 169 0.63 -1.57 6.20
CA LEU A 169 1.16 -2.87 6.59
C LEU A 169 1.72 -3.61 5.37
N ILE A 170 2.85 -4.29 5.56
CA ILE A 170 3.45 -5.20 4.57
C ILE A 170 3.41 -6.64 5.11
N ILE A 171 2.89 -7.57 4.32
CA ILE A 171 3.13 -9.00 4.56
C ILE A 171 4.31 -9.42 3.69
N ALA A 172 5.34 -9.97 4.34
CA ALA A 172 6.59 -10.32 3.68
C ALA A 172 6.90 -11.81 3.77
N TRP A 173 7.62 -12.32 2.75
CA TRP A 173 8.36 -13.57 2.80
C TRP A 173 9.83 -13.24 2.53
N CYS A 174 10.60 -12.92 3.59
CA CYS A 174 11.95 -12.37 3.49
C CYS A 174 12.88 -13.06 4.50
N ASP A 175 13.93 -13.70 3.99
CA ASP A 175 14.97 -14.34 4.82
C ASP A 175 15.94 -13.33 5.48
N GLY A 176 15.79 -12.04 5.17
CA GLY A 176 16.68 -10.98 5.68
C GLY A 176 18.08 -10.98 5.07
N ARG A 177 18.39 -11.91 4.16
CA ARG A 177 19.72 -12.11 3.60
C ARG A 177 19.88 -11.43 2.23
N GLY A 178 21.08 -10.96 1.96
CA GLY A 178 21.44 -10.43 0.64
C GLY A 178 20.88 -9.06 0.30
N ARG A 179 21.10 -8.66 -0.95
CA ARG A 179 20.62 -7.40 -1.53
C ARG A 179 19.64 -7.72 -2.67
N GLY A 180 18.38 -7.38 -2.49
CA GLY A 180 17.35 -7.64 -3.50
C GLY A 180 16.11 -6.79 -3.28
N GLY A 181 15.15 -6.87 -4.21
CA GLY A 181 13.92 -6.10 -4.17
C GLY A 181 13.12 -6.34 -2.89
N THR A 182 13.02 -7.58 -2.41
CA THR A 182 12.32 -7.94 -1.16
C THR A 182 12.98 -7.29 0.06
N THR A 183 14.31 -7.46 0.20
CA THR A 183 15.07 -6.85 1.31
C THR A 183 14.99 -5.33 1.28
N TYR A 184 15.06 -4.72 0.07
CA TYR A 184 14.87 -3.28 -0.11
C TYR A 184 13.49 -2.84 0.39
N THR A 185 12.42 -3.52 -0.05
CA THR A 185 11.04 -3.17 0.33
C THR A 185 10.82 -3.26 1.83
N VAL A 186 11.28 -4.35 2.47
CA VAL A 186 11.17 -4.53 3.93
C VAL A 186 11.96 -3.45 4.69
N SER A 187 13.20 -3.14 4.24
CA SER A 187 14.03 -2.10 4.86
C SER A 187 13.39 -0.70 4.72
N ARG A 188 12.84 -0.39 3.53
CA ARG A 188 12.13 0.86 3.28
C ARG A 188 10.86 0.97 4.14
N ALA A 189 10.09 -0.12 4.26
CA ALA A 189 8.89 -0.16 5.10
C ALA A 189 9.23 0.18 6.55
N ARG A 190 10.24 -0.49 7.13
CA ARG A 190 10.71 -0.22 8.50
C ARG A 190 11.18 1.22 8.68
N LYS A 191 11.96 1.76 7.73
CA LYS A 191 12.41 3.16 7.76
C LYS A 191 11.24 4.15 7.73
N ASN A 192 10.17 3.85 7.00
CA ASN A 192 8.96 4.67 6.88
C ASN A 192 7.92 4.37 7.97
N ARG A 193 8.26 3.53 8.98
CA ARG A 193 7.37 3.11 10.07
C ARG A 193 6.09 2.43 9.56
N VAL A 194 6.19 1.71 8.44
CA VAL A 194 5.17 0.79 7.96
C VAL A 194 5.38 -0.55 8.68
N GLU A 195 4.33 -1.10 9.24
CA GLU A 195 4.38 -2.39 9.93
C GLU A 195 4.73 -3.52 8.95
N VAL A 196 5.49 -4.52 9.42
CA VAL A 196 5.89 -5.68 8.61
C VAL A 196 5.63 -6.97 9.37
N ILE A 197 4.72 -7.78 8.83
CA ILE A 197 4.51 -9.18 9.24
C ILE A 197 5.34 -10.04 8.30
N ASN A 198 6.40 -10.67 8.82
CA ASN A 198 7.27 -11.55 8.02
C ASN A 198 6.96 -13.01 8.30
N LEU A 199 6.49 -13.73 7.29
CA LEU A 199 6.11 -15.15 7.36
C LEU A 199 7.30 -16.11 7.11
N TYR A 200 8.52 -15.57 6.93
CA TYR A 200 9.70 -16.42 6.80
C TYR A 200 10.04 -17.09 8.13
N PRO A 201 10.21 -18.43 8.20
CA PRO A 201 10.28 -19.19 9.46
C PRO A 201 11.38 -18.72 10.43
N GLU A 202 12.57 -18.38 9.92
CA GLU A 202 13.70 -17.93 10.74
C GLU A 202 13.48 -16.53 11.33
N ALA A 203 12.67 -15.67 10.68
CA ALA A 203 12.37 -14.33 11.15
C ALA A 203 11.46 -14.31 12.38
N GLN A 204 10.69 -15.39 12.60
CA GLN A 204 9.82 -15.54 13.77
C GLN A 204 10.60 -15.91 15.04
N LEU A 205 11.83 -16.41 14.92
CA LEU A 205 12.69 -16.78 16.06
C LEU A 205 13.38 -15.58 16.72
N GLU A 206 13.56 -14.46 16.00
CA GLU A 206 14.21 -13.24 16.52
C GLU A 206 13.33 -12.40 17.46
N PHE A 207 12.03 -12.70 17.56
CA PHE A 207 11.08 -11.97 18.40
C PHE A 207 10.68 -12.65 19.71
N LYS A 208 11.42 -13.68 20.15
CA LYS A 208 11.16 -14.42 21.41
C LYS A 208 12.09 -14.05 22.54
N PHE A 209 12.45 -12.76 22.69
CA PHE A 209 13.20 -12.27 23.87
C PHE A 209 12.61 -10.99 24.42
#